data_3595e88ba5b9ffee15f38acbbff5c540
#
_entry.id   3595e88ba5b9ffee15f38acbbff5c540
#
_cell.length_a   1.000
_cell.length_b   1.000
_cell.length_c   1.000
_cell.angle_alpha   90.00
_cell.angle_beta   90.00
_cell.angle_gamma   90.00
#
_symmetry.space_group_name_H-M   'P 1'
#
loop_
_entity.id
_entity.type
_entity.pdbx_description
1 polymer ?
#
loop_
_entity_poly.entity_id
_entity_poly.type
_entity_poly.pdbx_seq_one_letter_code
_entity_poly.pdbx_strand_id
1 'polypeptide(L)'
;MAAPVTAQQEFSSPSIVDSRRLMGPNLYSVRAGAVLEVTCDDAHAESLIDAWSAQSIALARALGWGEAETHARREAGGATLFLAAPVDVLMAATEVNEQAWLLAESASTAAARDAIVERLRATADAERCTRPNLAAAVAEARARGFSVTCDDAWLTIGSGAGSRSWPLIDVPDLQDMPWATVRDVPIALVTGSNGKTTTTRLVAAMWRTAGVTPGWSCSDGVWAGDEQLESGDFSGPGGARCVLRASGIEAAVLETARGGILRRGLAVKIGRAHV
;
A
#
# COMPACT_ATOMS: atom_id res chain seq x y z
N MET A 1 3.12 18.64 -54.69
CA MET A 1 3.96 18.13 -53.62
C MET A 1 3.67 18.94 -52.37
N ALA A 2 2.88 18.42 -51.46
CA ALA A 2 2.60 19.06 -50.18
C ALA A 2 3.64 18.55 -49.17
N ALA A 3 4.30 19.48 -48.45
CA ALA A 3 5.25 19.17 -47.41
C ALA A 3 4.54 18.51 -46.21
N PRO A 4 5.18 17.57 -45.50
CA PRO A 4 4.58 16.98 -44.29
C PRO A 4 4.52 18.04 -43.18
N VAL A 5 3.33 18.22 -42.65
CA VAL A 5 3.11 18.97 -41.42
C VAL A 5 3.76 18.18 -40.28
N THR A 6 4.91 18.64 -39.81
CA THR A 6 5.54 18.17 -38.60
C THR A 6 4.61 18.54 -37.45
N ALA A 7 3.95 17.55 -36.83
CA ALA A 7 3.27 17.73 -35.56
C ALA A 7 4.33 18.17 -34.53
N GLN A 8 4.30 19.45 -34.14
CA GLN A 8 5.02 19.93 -32.96
C GLN A 8 4.39 19.22 -31.78
N GLN A 9 5.14 18.29 -31.16
CA GLN A 9 4.84 17.80 -29.83
C GLN A 9 4.90 19.03 -28.92
N GLU A 10 3.73 19.50 -28.48
CA GLU A 10 3.63 20.44 -27.38
C GLU A 10 4.25 19.75 -26.17
N PHE A 11 5.40 20.26 -25.72
CA PHE A 11 6.02 19.84 -24.47
C PHE A 11 5.09 20.26 -23.34
N SER A 12 4.33 19.32 -22.79
CA SER A 12 3.51 19.60 -21.62
C SER A 12 4.44 19.80 -20.43
N SER A 13 4.24 20.89 -19.71
CA SER A 13 4.93 21.11 -18.43
C SER A 13 4.73 19.90 -17.52
N PRO A 14 5.74 19.51 -16.72
CA PRO A 14 5.59 18.43 -15.74
C PRO A 14 4.34 18.63 -14.89
N SER A 15 3.57 17.59 -14.66
CA SER A 15 2.34 17.68 -13.87
C SER A 15 2.08 16.41 -13.06
N ILE A 16 1.42 16.59 -11.91
CA ILE A 16 0.95 15.50 -11.07
C ILE A 16 -0.39 14.99 -11.64
N VAL A 17 -0.47 13.70 -11.90
CA VAL A 17 -1.66 13.02 -12.45
C VAL A 17 -2.48 12.38 -11.33
N ASP A 18 -1.81 11.68 -10.40
CA ASP A 18 -2.45 10.99 -9.28
C ASP A 18 -1.49 10.92 -8.09
N SER A 19 -2.06 10.98 -6.89
CA SER A 19 -1.34 10.86 -5.63
C SER A 19 -2.14 9.99 -4.67
N ARG A 20 -1.54 8.89 -4.18
CA ARG A 20 -2.26 7.91 -3.36
C ARG A 20 -1.37 7.19 -2.37
N ARG A 21 -2.00 6.63 -1.34
CA ARG A 21 -1.35 5.83 -0.30
C ARG A 21 -1.36 4.35 -0.66
N LEU A 22 -0.29 3.65 -0.29
CA LEU A 22 -0.22 2.19 -0.27
C LEU A 22 -0.03 1.72 1.18
N MET A 23 -1.05 1.06 1.72
CA MET A 23 -1.15 0.73 3.15
C MET A 23 -0.31 -0.48 3.57
N GLY A 24 0.33 -1.17 2.65
CA GLY A 24 1.09 -2.39 2.92
C GLY A 24 2.00 -2.79 1.77
N PRO A 25 2.35 -4.08 1.64
CA PRO A 25 3.19 -4.58 0.57
C PRO A 25 2.65 -4.18 -0.80
N ASN A 26 3.53 -3.83 -1.71
CA ASN A 26 3.18 -3.32 -3.03
C ASN A 26 4.25 -3.70 -4.05
N LEU A 27 4.14 -3.23 -5.28
CA LEU A 27 5.09 -3.56 -6.35
C LEU A 27 6.49 -2.97 -6.15
N TYR A 28 6.61 -1.95 -5.31
CA TYR A 28 7.85 -1.21 -5.10
C TYR A 28 8.57 -1.67 -3.84
N SER A 29 7.80 -1.98 -2.78
CA SER A 29 8.37 -2.29 -1.46
C SER A 29 7.42 -3.19 -0.64
N VAL A 30 7.99 -3.86 0.36
CA VAL A 30 7.21 -4.52 1.43
C VAL A 30 6.69 -3.51 2.46
N ARG A 31 7.14 -2.27 2.38
CA ARG A 31 6.73 -1.16 3.26
C ARG A 31 5.52 -0.44 2.69
N ALA A 32 4.73 0.16 3.57
CA ALA A 32 3.73 1.15 3.20
C ALA A 32 4.41 2.43 2.67
N GLY A 33 3.66 3.29 1.97
CA GLY A 33 4.18 4.54 1.45
C GLY A 33 3.18 5.31 0.60
N ALA A 34 3.68 6.29 -0.12
CA ALA A 34 2.92 7.10 -1.06
C ALA A 34 3.41 6.88 -2.49
N VAL A 35 2.47 6.85 -3.43
CA VAL A 35 2.73 6.81 -4.88
C VAL A 35 2.28 8.12 -5.50
N LEU A 36 3.10 8.64 -6.39
CA LEU A 36 2.83 9.80 -7.21
C LEU A 36 2.96 9.40 -8.69
N GLU A 37 1.93 9.63 -9.47
CA GLU A 37 1.99 9.49 -10.93
C GLU A 37 2.17 10.88 -11.55
N VAL A 38 3.17 11.01 -12.40
CA VAL A 38 3.55 12.29 -13.00
C VAL A 38 3.69 12.18 -14.51
N THR A 39 3.40 13.27 -15.23
CA THR A 39 3.81 13.45 -16.62
C THR A 39 5.07 14.30 -16.68
N CYS A 40 5.99 13.96 -17.54
CA CYS A 40 7.19 14.75 -17.82
C CYS A 40 7.73 14.40 -19.20
N ASP A 41 8.53 15.31 -19.76
CA ASP A 41 9.23 15.06 -21.03
C ASP A 41 10.27 13.94 -20.85
N ASP A 42 10.27 12.98 -21.76
CA ASP A 42 11.18 11.83 -21.75
C ASP A 42 12.67 12.24 -21.72
N ALA A 43 13.02 13.39 -22.33
CA ALA A 43 14.39 13.89 -22.34
C ALA A 43 14.89 14.34 -20.96
N HIS A 44 14.00 14.79 -20.09
CA HIS A 44 14.32 15.28 -18.75
C HIS A 44 13.89 14.35 -17.62
N ALA A 45 13.17 13.27 -17.94
CA ALA A 45 12.57 12.37 -16.96
C ALA A 45 13.59 11.79 -15.96
N GLU A 46 14.76 11.35 -16.43
CA GLU A 46 15.78 10.74 -15.58
C GLU A 46 16.33 11.75 -14.55
N SER A 47 16.68 12.95 -15.00
CA SER A 47 17.20 14.00 -14.09
C SER A 47 16.15 14.47 -13.10
N LEU A 48 14.88 14.55 -13.48
CA LEU A 48 13.77 14.89 -12.58
C LEU A 48 13.51 13.79 -11.54
N ILE A 49 13.56 12.53 -11.94
CA ILE A 49 13.43 11.37 -11.04
C ILE A 49 14.55 11.35 -10.01
N ASP A 50 15.80 11.57 -10.44
CA ASP A 50 16.95 11.61 -9.53
C ASP A 50 16.84 12.79 -8.55
N ALA A 51 16.46 13.96 -9.04
CA ALA A 51 16.21 15.12 -8.20
C ALA A 51 15.06 14.88 -7.21
N TRP A 52 13.93 14.31 -7.66
CA TRP A 52 12.81 13.92 -6.81
C TRP A 52 13.25 12.93 -5.71
N SER A 53 14.01 11.91 -6.06
CA SER A 53 14.50 10.92 -5.09
C SER A 53 15.36 11.59 -4.02
N ALA A 54 16.28 12.47 -4.42
CA ALA A 54 17.11 13.22 -3.49
C ALA A 54 16.29 14.13 -2.56
N GLN A 55 15.26 14.83 -3.08
CA GLN A 55 14.35 15.66 -2.28
C GLN A 55 13.50 14.82 -1.34
N SER A 56 12.97 13.69 -1.80
CA SER A 56 12.18 12.75 -0.99
C SER A 56 12.97 12.24 0.20
N ILE A 57 14.22 11.82 -0.02
CA ILE A 57 15.14 11.36 1.03
C ILE A 57 15.45 12.49 2.02
N ALA A 58 15.71 13.71 1.52
CA ALA A 58 16.00 14.86 2.36
C ALA A 58 14.81 15.23 3.26
N LEU A 59 13.60 15.31 2.70
CA LEU A 59 12.37 15.60 3.44
C LEU A 59 12.05 14.52 4.47
N ALA A 60 12.08 13.24 4.07
CA ALA A 60 11.83 12.13 4.99
C ALA A 60 12.81 12.12 6.17
N ARG A 61 14.09 12.40 5.92
CA ARG A 61 15.11 12.53 6.97
C ARG A 61 14.82 13.72 7.90
N ALA A 62 14.44 14.87 7.36
CA ALA A 62 14.09 16.05 8.14
C ALA A 62 12.86 15.81 9.03
N LEU A 63 11.95 14.94 8.60
CA LEU A 63 10.76 14.51 9.35
C LEU A 63 11.02 13.35 10.33
N GLY A 64 12.25 12.83 10.39
CA GLY A 64 12.61 11.75 11.29
C GLY A 64 12.05 10.38 10.91
N TRP A 65 11.77 10.14 9.61
CA TRP A 65 11.18 8.87 9.15
C TRP A 65 12.18 7.71 8.98
N GLY A 66 13.41 7.88 9.45
CA GLY A 66 14.48 6.89 9.35
C GLY A 66 15.06 6.80 7.93
N GLU A 67 15.47 5.59 7.53
CA GLU A 67 15.95 5.38 6.16
C GLU A 67 14.80 5.50 5.16
N ALA A 68 14.90 6.50 4.29
CA ALA A 68 13.98 6.69 3.20
C ALA A 68 14.30 5.70 2.06
N GLU A 69 13.27 5.05 1.55
CA GLU A 69 13.32 4.15 0.40
C GLU A 69 12.47 4.76 -0.70
N THR A 70 13.07 4.98 -1.87
CA THR A 70 12.39 5.52 -3.05
C THR A 70 12.51 4.55 -4.21
N HIS A 71 11.45 4.42 -5.00
CA HIS A 71 11.46 3.67 -6.26
C HIS A 71 10.77 4.49 -7.34
N ALA A 72 11.26 4.39 -8.56
CA ALA A 72 10.66 5.00 -9.73
C ALA A 72 10.49 3.97 -10.84
N ARG A 73 9.36 4.06 -11.55
CA ARG A 73 9.13 3.32 -12.78
C ARG A 73 8.81 4.31 -13.87
N ARG A 74 9.69 4.38 -14.87
CA ARG A 74 9.47 5.20 -16.07
C ARG A 74 8.38 4.59 -16.95
N GLU A 75 7.59 5.48 -17.54
CA GLU A 75 6.58 5.18 -18.53
C GLU A 75 6.71 6.20 -19.69
N ALA A 76 6.12 5.92 -20.83
CA ALA A 76 6.14 6.88 -21.94
C ALA A 76 5.42 8.17 -21.53
N GLY A 77 6.14 9.30 -21.55
CA GLY A 77 5.62 10.62 -21.18
C GLY A 77 5.44 10.84 -19.68
N GLY A 78 6.08 10.01 -18.80
CA GLY A 78 5.98 10.21 -17.37
C GLY A 78 6.66 9.16 -16.49
N ALA A 79 6.28 9.12 -15.23
CA ALA A 79 6.77 8.15 -14.26
C ALA A 79 5.78 7.89 -13.14
N THR A 80 5.91 6.72 -12.52
CA THR A 80 5.31 6.39 -11.23
C THR A 80 6.40 6.37 -10.16
N LEU A 81 6.24 7.18 -9.12
CA LEU A 81 7.21 7.47 -8.08
C LEU A 81 6.69 6.98 -6.74
N PHE A 82 7.45 6.14 -6.04
CA PHE A 82 7.09 5.60 -4.73
C PHE A 82 8.06 6.08 -3.65
N LEU A 83 7.51 6.57 -2.55
CA LEU A 83 8.22 6.92 -1.32
C LEU A 83 7.71 6.05 -0.18
N ALA A 84 8.58 5.24 0.42
CA ALA A 84 8.25 4.49 1.64
C ALA A 84 8.11 5.44 2.83
N ALA A 85 7.07 5.21 3.65
CA ALA A 85 6.77 6.04 4.80
C ALA A 85 6.27 5.20 5.99
N PRO A 86 6.34 5.73 7.23
CA PRO A 86 5.69 5.12 8.38
C PRO A 86 4.17 5.01 8.17
N VAL A 87 3.59 3.92 8.64
CA VAL A 87 2.18 3.59 8.40
C VAL A 87 1.20 4.55 9.11
N ASP A 88 1.67 5.26 10.10
CA ASP A 88 0.91 6.22 10.91
C ASP A 88 0.86 7.64 10.32
N VAL A 89 1.57 7.89 9.20
CA VAL A 89 1.67 9.22 8.55
C VAL A 89 1.49 9.15 7.03
N LEU A 90 0.67 8.25 6.54
CA LEU A 90 0.53 8.03 5.09
C LEU A 90 -0.18 9.17 4.34
N MET A 91 -1.01 9.97 4.99
CA MET A 91 -1.55 11.19 4.39
C MET A 91 -0.45 12.25 4.24
N ALA A 92 0.32 12.48 5.29
CA ALA A 92 1.49 13.35 5.21
C ALA A 92 2.50 12.86 4.16
N ALA A 93 2.64 11.55 3.97
CA ALA A 93 3.54 10.96 2.98
C ALA A 93 3.15 11.29 1.53
N THR A 94 1.86 11.43 1.20
CA THR A 94 1.45 11.92 -0.12
C THR A 94 1.88 13.36 -0.33
N GLU A 95 1.70 14.22 0.66
CA GLU A 95 2.14 15.62 0.59
C GLU A 95 3.67 15.73 0.49
N VAL A 96 4.43 14.89 1.22
CA VAL A 96 5.89 14.84 1.12
C VAL A 96 6.33 14.44 -0.29
N ASN A 97 5.68 13.43 -0.88
CA ASN A 97 5.99 12.94 -2.21
C ASN A 97 5.71 14.02 -3.29
N GLU A 98 4.59 14.72 -3.18
CA GLU A 98 4.23 15.84 -4.05
C GLU A 98 5.20 17.02 -3.90
N GLN A 99 5.54 17.42 -2.65
CA GLN A 99 6.48 18.50 -2.41
C GLN A 99 7.90 18.15 -2.90
N ALA A 100 8.33 16.89 -2.78
CA ALA A 100 9.60 16.45 -3.33
C ALA A 100 9.65 16.59 -4.86
N TRP A 101 8.55 16.28 -5.55
CA TRP A 101 8.43 16.49 -6.99
C TRP A 101 8.50 17.98 -7.36
N LEU A 102 7.74 18.83 -6.72
CA LEU A 102 7.75 20.27 -6.95
C LEU A 102 9.13 20.90 -6.68
N LEU A 103 9.86 20.40 -5.68
CA LEU A 103 11.23 20.81 -5.39
C LEU A 103 12.25 20.29 -6.41
N ALA A 104 11.94 19.19 -7.12
CA ALA A 104 12.78 18.71 -8.20
C ALA A 104 12.64 19.55 -9.48
N GLU A 105 11.44 20.09 -9.71
CA GLU A 105 11.15 20.93 -10.88
C GLU A 105 11.72 22.36 -10.77
N SER A 106 11.89 22.87 -9.54
CA SER A 106 12.27 24.27 -9.34
C SER A 106 13.26 24.47 -8.20
N ALA A 107 14.16 25.42 -8.39
CA ALA A 107 15.06 25.84 -7.31
C ALA A 107 14.28 26.51 -6.19
N SER A 108 14.56 26.11 -4.95
CA SER A 108 13.95 26.70 -3.74
C SER A 108 15.01 27.26 -2.82
N THR A 109 14.69 28.39 -2.15
CA THR A 109 15.56 28.98 -1.13
C THR A 109 15.58 28.12 0.15
N ALA A 110 16.63 28.22 0.97
CA ALA A 110 16.69 27.51 2.26
C ALA A 110 15.48 27.84 3.15
N ALA A 111 15.13 29.14 3.28
CA ALA A 111 13.98 29.55 4.09
C ALA A 111 12.65 28.96 3.60
N ALA A 112 12.45 28.85 2.28
CA ALA A 112 11.25 28.21 1.73
C ALA A 112 11.23 26.69 2.04
N ARG A 113 12.37 26.01 2.00
CA ARG A 113 12.49 24.61 2.37
C ARG A 113 12.19 24.37 3.85
N ASP A 114 12.72 25.22 4.74
CA ASP A 114 12.45 25.14 6.17
C ASP A 114 10.95 25.30 6.46
N ALA A 115 10.28 26.24 5.81
CA ALA A 115 8.83 26.42 5.93
C ALA A 115 8.03 25.20 5.42
N ILE A 116 8.47 24.56 4.33
CA ILE A 116 7.87 23.32 3.83
C ILE A 116 8.02 22.20 4.87
N VAL A 117 9.23 22.01 5.43
CA VAL A 117 9.50 20.98 6.44
C VAL A 117 8.63 21.18 7.68
N GLU A 118 8.51 22.42 8.18
CA GLU A 118 7.67 22.71 9.35
C GLU A 118 6.19 22.42 9.09
N ARG A 119 5.67 22.78 7.92
CA ARG A 119 4.29 22.46 7.54
C ARG A 119 4.07 20.94 7.46
N LEU A 120 4.96 20.21 6.76
CA LEU A 120 4.86 18.75 6.62
C LEU A 120 5.00 18.04 7.97
N ARG A 121 5.84 18.56 8.88
CA ARG A 121 5.97 18.04 10.25
C ARG A 121 4.66 18.20 11.01
N ALA A 122 4.05 19.38 10.96
CA ALA A 122 2.77 19.62 11.61
C ALA A 122 1.67 18.69 11.09
N THR A 123 1.60 18.45 9.77
CA THR A 123 0.67 17.47 9.17
C THR A 123 0.93 16.05 9.69
N ALA A 124 2.20 15.61 9.70
CA ALA A 124 2.57 14.27 10.16
C ALA A 124 2.28 14.08 11.66
N ASP A 125 2.57 15.07 12.48
CA ASP A 125 2.32 15.00 13.92
C ASP A 125 0.82 15.01 14.24
N ALA A 126 0.03 15.77 13.51
CA ALA A 126 -1.42 15.75 13.63
C ALA A 126 -2.00 14.37 13.27
N GLU A 127 -1.50 13.73 12.19
CA GLU A 127 -1.91 12.38 11.81
C GLU A 127 -1.52 11.34 12.86
N ARG A 128 -0.30 11.40 13.42
CA ARG A 128 0.16 10.52 14.51
C ARG A 128 -0.68 10.65 15.76
N CYS A 129 -1.04 11.86 16.15
CA CYS A 129 -1.88 12.10 17.32
C CYS A 129 -3.25 11.40 17.24
N THR A 130 -3.76 11.16 16.03
CA THR A 130 -5.02 10.43 15.83
C THR A 130 -4.86 8.92 15.84
N ARG A 131 -3.63 8.41 15.80
CA ARG A 131 -3.30 6.97 15.69
C ARG A 131 -2.15 6.59 16.64
N PRO A 132 -2.30 6.87 17.94
CA PRO A 132 -1.28 6.50 18.91
C PRO A 132 -1.05 4.98 18.81
N ASN A 133 0.16 4.53 19.12
CA ASN A 133 0.54 3.11 19.14
C ASN A 133 0.55 2.38 17.79
N LEU A 134 -0.04 2.92 16.70
CA LEU A 134 -0.13 2.22 15.41
C LEU A 134 1.25 1.79 14.88
N ALA A 135 2.19 2.72 14.81
CA ALA A 135 3.54 2.43 14.29
C ALA A 135 4.28 1.42 15.14
N ALA A 136 4.19 1.54 16.48
CA ALA A 136 4.81 0.63 17.42
C ALA A 136 4.20 -0.78 17.32
N ALA A 137 2.87 -0.88 17.26
CA ALA A 137 2.15 -2.14 17.12
C ALA A 137 2.51 -2.87 15.81
N VAL A 138 2.58 -2.14 14.70
CA VAL A 138 2.97 -2.70 13.39
C VAL A 138 4.44 -3.16 13.40
N ALA A 139 5.34 -2.40 14.02
CA ALA A 139 6.75 -2.78 14.13
C ALA A 139 6.93 -4.04 14.97
N GLU A 140 6.29 -4.12 16.14
CA GLU A 140 6.36 -5.27 17.04
C GLU A 140 5.73 -6.53 16.41
N ALA A 141 4.57 -6.40 15.76
CA ALA A 141 3.93 -7.51 15.07
C ALA A 141 4.83 -8.11 13.98
N ARG A 142 5.49 -7.25 13.19
CA ARG A 142 6.44 -7.67 12.15
C ARG A 142 7.68 -8.31 12.74
N ALA A 143 8.21 -7.78 13.84
CA ALA A 143 9.36 -8.36 14.54
C ALA A 143 9.06 -9.77 15.07
N ARG A 144 7.81 -10.03 15.48
CA ARG A 144 7.31 -11.36 15.88
C ARG A 144 6.97 -12.27 14.70
N GLY A 145 7.04 -11.78 13.46
CA GLY A 145 6.75 -12.55 12.25
C GLY A 145 5.27 -12.65 11.89
N PHE A 146 4.37 -11.90 12.53
CA PHE A 146 2.95 -11.90 12.23
C PHE A 146 2.62 -11.09 10.99
N SER A 147 1.59 -11.52 10.28
CA SER A 147 0.96 -10.72 9.22
C SER A 147 0.31 -9.48 9.82
N VAL A 148 0.44 -8.37 9.10
CA VAL A 148 -0.18 -7.11 9.47
C VAL A 148 -0.94 -6.58 8.26
N THR A 149 -2.21 -6.32 8.45
CA THR A 149 -3.04 -5.60 7.47
C THR A 149 -3.59 -4.33 8.11
N CYS A 150 -3.56 -3.25 7.34
CA CYS A 150 -4.07 -1.96 7.76
C CYS A 150 -4.95 -1.38 6.64
N ASP A 151 -6.05 -0.76 7.01
CA ASP A 151 -6.87 0.06 6.12
C ASP A 151 -7.16 1.42 6.77
N ASP A 152 -8.09 2.20 6.26
CA ASP A 152 -8.38 3.54 6.78
C ASP A 152 -9.01 3.54 8.17
N ALA A 153 -9.55 2.41 8.63
CA ALA A 153 -10.30 2.30 9.88
C ALA A 153 -9.68 1.30 10.87
N TRP A 154 -9.00 0.25 10.39
CA TRP A 154 -8.63 -0.90 11.20
C TRP A 154 -7.15 -1.30 11.06
N LEU A 155 -6.54 -1.65 12.18
CA LEU A 155 -5.34 -2.47 12.26
C LEU A 155 -5.76 -3.92 12.54
N THR A 156 -5.23 -4.87 11.77
CA THR A 156 -5.38 -6.31 12.02
C THR A 156 -4.01 -6.95 12.10
N ILE A 157 -3.73 -7.66 13.17
CA ILE A 157 -2.50 -8.42 13.39
C ILE A 157 -2.86 -9.91 13.43
N GLY A 158 -2.10 -10.74 12.71
CA GLY A 158 -2.47 -12.10 12.40
C GLY A 158 -3.53 -12.18 11.32
N SER A 159 -4.07 -13.38 11.08
CA SER A 159 -5.12 -13.60 10.08
C SER A 159 -6.11 -14.69 10.49
N GLY A 160 -7.35 -14.58 10.00
CA GLY A 160 -8.40 -15.58 10.23
C GLY A 160 -8.67 -15.81 11.71
N ALA A 161 -8.79 -17.06 12.13
CA ALA A 161 -9.08 -17.46 13.52
C ALA A 161 -8.06 -16.93 14.55
N GLY A 162 -6.85 -16.62 14.10
CA GLY A 162 -5.80 -16.04 14.92
C GLY A 162 -5.68 -14.51 14.84
N SER A 163 -6.53 -13.84 14.08
CA SER A 163 -6.48 -12.38 13.93
C SER A 163 -6.96 -11.65 15.19
N ARG A 164 -6.42 -10.47 15.40
CA ARG A 164 -6.90 -9.47 16.36
C ARG A 164 -6.97 -8.13 15.64
N SER A 165 -8.08 -7.43 15.80
CA SER A 165 -8.35 -6.18 15.07
C SER A 165 -8.76 -5.08 16.02
N TRP A 166 -8.27 -3.87 15.78
CA TRP A 166 -8.59 -2.67 16.53
C TRP A 166 -8.85 -1.50 15.59
N PRO A 167 -9.77 -0.60 15.94
CA PRO A 167 -9.84 0.70 15.28
C PRO A 167 -8.49 1.42 15.35
N LEU A 168 -8.08 2.14 14.31
CA LEU A 168 -6.79 2.84 14.29
C LEU A 168 -6.63 3.87 15.42
N ILE A 169 -7.76 4.43 15.88
CA ILE A 169 -7.80 5.41 16.96
C ILE A 169 -7.71 4.78 18.35
N ASP A 170 -7.84 3.45 18.46
CA ASP A 170 -7.94 2.71 19.72
C ASP A 170 -7.02 1.47 19.73
N VAL A 171 -5.83 1.62 19.15
CA VAL A 171 -4.81 0.58 19.17
C VAL A 171 -4.19 0.54 20.57
N PRO A 172 -4.25 -0.61 21.30
CA PRO A 172 -3.76 -0.70 22.66
C PRO A 172 -2.25 -0.56 22.76
N ASP A 173 -1.75 -0.30 23.96
CA ASP A 173 -0.33 -0.34 24.24
C ASP A 173 0.24 -1.75 24.01
N LEU A 174 1.54 -1.84 23.65
CA LEU A 174 2.18 -3.11 23.31
C LEU A 174 2.09 -4.17 24.43
N GLN A 175 2.09 -3.74 25.68
CA GLN A 175 1.98 -4.63 26.84
C GLN A 175 0.58 -5.24 27.02
N ASP A 176 -0.46 -4.56 26.50
CA ASP A 176 -1.85 -4.99 26.62
C ASP A 176 -2.32 -5.79 25.40
N MET A 177 -1.45 -5.93 24.39
CA MET A 177 -1.75 -6.72 23.20
C MET A 177 -1.72 -8.22 23.48
N PRO A 178 -2.71 -8.99 22.99
CA PRO A 178 -2.84 -10.42 23.27
C PRO A 178 -1.92 -11.27 22.37
N TRP A 179 -0.61 -11.01 22.37
CA TRP A 179 0.39 -11.62 21.49
C TRP A 179 0.36 -13.17 21.50
N ALA A 180 0.07 -13.77 22.66
CA ALA A 180 0.03 -15.22 22.82
C ALA A 180 -1.09 -15.90 22.01
N THR A 181 -2.12 -15.15 21.61
CA THR A 181 -3.28 -15.66 20.85
C THR A 181 -3.26 -15.29 19.39
N VAL A 182 -2.34 -14.41 18.97
CA VAL A 182 -2.19 -14.01 17.57
C VAL A 182 -1.56 -15.16 16.77
N ARG A 183 -2.12 -15.47 15.62
CA ARG A 183 -1.61 -16.46 14.65
C ARG A 183 -1.99 -16.05 13.23
N ASP A 184 -1.30 -16.65 12.27
CA ASP A 184 -1.65 -16.57 10.86
C ASP A 184 -2.27 -17.90 10.39
N VAL A 185 -3.24 -17.79 9.49
CA VAL A 185 -3.78 -18.92 8.74
C VAL A 185 -3.06 -19.07 7.40
N PRO A 186 -3.07 -20.25 6.77
CA PRO A 186 -2.57 -20.42 5.40
C PRO A 186 -3.31 -19.51 4.42
N ILE A 187 -2.55 -18.87 3.52
CA ILE A 187 -3.09 -17.92 2.53
C ILE A 187 -2.64 -18.32 1.13
N ALA A 188 -3.59 -18.46 0.21
CA ALA A 188 -3.34 -18.62 -1.22
C ALA A 188 -3.76 -17.34 -1.96
N LEU A 189 -2.84 -16.78 -2.74
CA LEU A 189 -3.12 -15.68 -3.68
C LEU A 189 -3.36 -16.25 -5.07
N VAL A 190 -4.48 -15.88 -5.70
CA VAL A 190 -4.85 -16.34 -7.04
C VAL A 190 -4.82 -15.13 -7.99
N THR A 191 -3.92 -15.18 -8.96
CA THR A 191 -3.84 -14.17 -10.03
C THR A 191 -3.73 -14.81 -11.40
N GLY A 192 -3.90 -14.03 -12.45
CA GLY A 192 -3.83 -14.49 -13.83
C GLY A 192 -4.75 -13.69 -14.75
N SER A 193 -4.67 -13.94 -16.06
CA SER A 193 -5.52 -13.25 -17.04
C SER A 193 -6.98 -13.76 -16.95
N ASN A 194 -7.18 -15.08 -16.91
CA ASN A 194 -8.49 -15.72 -16.87
C ASN A 194 -8.55 -16.79 -15.75
N GLY A 195 -9.76 -17.19 -15.36
CA GLY A 195 -10.00 -18.29 -14.43
C GLY A 195 -9.73 -17.98 -12.95
N LYS A 196 -9.37 -16.78 -12.60
CA LYS A 196 -9.08 -16.39 -11.20
C LYS A 196 -10.22 -16.72 -10.25
N THR A 197 -11.41 -16.21 -10.51
CA THR A 197 -12.61 -16.41 -9.69
C THR A 197 -12.98 -17.89 -9.57
N THR A 198 -12.93 -18.62 -10.70
CA THR A 198 -13.19 -20.07 -10.72
C THR A 198 -12.17 -20.83 -9.87
N THR A 199 -10.88 -20.52 -10.00
CA THR A 199 -9.81 -21.14 -9.21
C THR A 199 -9.96 -20.82 -7.73
N THR A 200 -10.25 -19.56 -7.38
CA THR A 200 -10.49 -19.13 -6.00
C THR A 200 -11.61 -19.93 -5.36
N ARG A 201 -12.75 -20.04 -6.03
CA ARG A 201 -13.91 -20.83 -5.57
C ARG A 201 -13.60 -22.33 -5.46
N LEU A 202 -12.85 -22.89 -6.43
CA LEU A 202 -12.47 -24.29 -6.42
C LEU A 202 -11.56 -24.63 -5.23
N VAL A 203 -10.52 -23.80 -4.98
CA VAL A 203 -9.63 -23.98 -3.83
C VAL A 203 -10.39 -23.85 -2.51
N ALA A 204 -11.29 -22.87 -2.39
CA ALA A 204 -12.14 -22.74 -1.21
C ALA A 204 -13.03 -23.97 -0.99
N ALA A 205 -13.63 -24.52 -2.07
CA ALA A 205 -14.42 -25.75 -2.00
C ALA A 205 -13.58 -26.96 -1.59
N MET A 206 -12.35 -27.08 -2.08
CA MET A 206 -11.42 -28.15 -1.69
C MET A 206 -11.09 -28.09 -0.20
N TRP A 207 -10.79 -26.91 0.35
CA TRP A 207 -10.55 -26.75 1.79
C TRP A 207 -11.77 -27.10 2.62
N ARG A 208 -12.97 -26.65 2.20
CA ARG A 208 -14.23 -27.02 2.87
C ARG A 208 -14.44 -28.54 2.88
N THR A 209 -14.17 -29.21 1.77
CA THR A 209 -14.26 -30.67 1.69
C THR A 209 -13.25 -31.37 2.61
N ALA A 210 -12.10 -30.74 2.85
CA ALA A 210 -11.09 -31.21 3.79
C ALA A 210 -11.41 -30.89 5.27
N GLY A 211 -12.56 -30.28 5.56
CA GLY A 211 -12.97 -29.91 6.92
C GLY A 211 -12.35 -28.61 7.45
N VAL A 212 -11.72 -27.81 6.57
CA VAL A 212 -11.13 -26.50 6.91
C VAL A 212 -12.11 -25.40 6.53
N THR A 213 -12.41 -24.48 7.44
CA THR A 213 -13.29 -23.34 7.17
C THR A 213 -12.56 -22.29 6.32
N PRO A 214 -12.86 -22.15 5.00
CA PRO A 214 -12.17 -21.20 4.16
C PRO A 214 -12.80 -19.81 4.25
N GLY A 215 -11.96 -18.76 4.15
CA GLY A 215 -12.39 -17.43 3.72
C GLY A 215 -11.91 -17.16 2.31
N TRP A 216 -12.70 -16.46 1.49
CA TRP A 216 -12.22 -16.08 0.16
C TRP A 216 -12.80 -14.76 -0.32
N SER A 217 -12.05 -14.08 -1.19
CA SER A 217 -12.50 -12.90 -1.90
C SER A 217 -12.29 -13.06 -3.40
N CYS A 218 -13.26 -12.60 -4.18
CA CYS A 218 -13.21 -12.63 -5.64
C CYS A 218 -14.08 -11.51 -6.26
N SER A 219 -14.23 -11.53 -7.59
CA SER A 219 -15.05 -10.55 -8.31
C SER A 219 -16.55 -10.60 -7.96
N ASP A 220 -17.02 -11.62 -7.23
CA ASP A 220 -18.43 -11.76 -6.85
C ASP A 220 -18.68 -11.36 -5.38
N GLY A 221 -17.63 -11.17 -4.58
CA GLY A 221 -17.77 -10.78 -3.17
C GLY A 221 -16.70 -11.33 -2.24
N VAL A 222 -17.03 -11.34 -0.94
CA VAL A 222 -16.22 -11.83 0.17
C VAL A 222 -17.01 -12.81 1.01
N TRP A 223 -16.40 -13.93 1.38
CA TRP A 223 -17.03 -14.97 2.20
C TRP A 223 -16.14 -15.42 3.37
N ALA A 224 -16.80 -15.81 4.45
CA ALA A 224 -16.19 -16.52 5.58
C ALA A 224 -17.00 -17.79 5.85
N GLY A 225 -16.47 -18.95 5.52
CA GLY A 225 -17.23 -20.21 5.54
C GLY A 225 -18.40 -20.16 4.56
N ASP A 226 -19.63 -20.28 5.08
CA ASP A 226 -20.85 -20.20 4.28
C ASP A 226 -21.51 -18.81 4.29
N GLU A 227 -20.99 -17.88 5.07
CA GLU A 227 -21.49 -16.51 5.19
C GLU A 227 -20.87 -15.61 4.12
N GLN A 228 -21.71 -14.91 3.37
CA GLN A 228 -21.28 -13.82 2.48
C GLN A 228 -21.19 -12.52 3.28
N LEU A 229 -19.96 -12.02 3.46
CA LEU A 229 -19.71 -10.78 4.19
C LEU A 229 -19.97 -9.54 3.34
N GLU A 230 -19.60 -9.59 2.06
CA GLU A 230 -19.73 -8.48 1.11
C GLU A 230 -20.09 -9.01 -0.28
N SER A 231 -20.85 -8.23 -1.04
CA SER A 231 -21.20 -8.51 -2.44
C SER A 231 -20.61 -7.48 -3.38
N GLY A 232 -20.12 -7.90 -4.56
CA GLY A 232 -19.49 -7.04 -5.56
C GLY A 232 -18.05 -7.43 -5.86
N ASP A 233 -17.32 -6.61 -6.63
CA ASP A 233 -15.94 -6.90 -7.02
C ASP A 233 -14.96 -6.59 -5.89
N PHE A 234 -14.50 -7.65 -5.24
CA PHE A 234 -13.49 -7.65 -4.19
C PHE A 234 -12.19 -8.38 -4.61
N SER A 235 -11.87 -8.41 -5.90
CA SER A 235 -10.65 -9.00 -6.47
C SER A 235 -9.39 -8.15 -6.22
N GLY A 236 -9.21 -7.65 -4.99
CA GLY A 236 -8.09 -6.79 -4.62
C GLY A 236 -7.83 -6.75 -3.11
N PRO A 237 -6.92 -5.86 -2.66
CA PRO A 237 -6.49 -5.84 -1.25
C PRO A 237 -7.60 -5.48 -0.27
N GLY A 238 -8.68 -4.79 -0.68
CA GLY A 238 -9.85 -4.52 0.16
C GLY A 238 -10.55 -5.81 0.58
N GLY A 239 -10.91 -6.67 -0.40
CA GLY A 239 -11.51 -7.98 -0.13
C GLY A 239 -10.60 -8.88 0.67
N ALA A 240 -9.31 -8.89 0.34
CA ALA A 240 -8.32 -9.66 1.08
C ALA A 240 -8.26 -9.26 2.57
N ARG A 241 -8.28 -7.95 2.90
CA ARG A 241 -8.29 -7.46 4.29
C ARG A 241 -9.57 -7.87 5.02
N CYS A 242 -10.72 -7.81 4.34
CA CYS A 242 -12.00 -8.23 4.89
C CYS A 242 -11.95 -9.73 5.27
N VAL A 243 -11.50 -10.60 4.36
CA VAL A 243 -11.30 -12.03 4.62
C VAL A 243 -10.37 -12.27 5.81
N LEU A 244 -9.18 -11.66 5.80
CA LEU A 244 -8.14 -11.91 6.79
C LEU A 244 -8.52 -11.44 8.21
N ARG A 245 -9.47 -10.50 8.30
CA ARG A 245 -10.03 -10.01 9.57
C ARG A 245 -11.10 -10.95 10.13
N ALA A 246 -11.71 -11.79 9.32
CA ALA A 246 -12.79 -12.68 9.74
C ALA A 246 -12.26 -13.79 10.66
N SER A 247 -12.59 -13.72 11.94
CA SER A 247 -12.08 -14.62 12.99
C SER A 247 -12.56 -16.07 12.90
N GLY A 248 -13.56 -16.35 12.03
CA GLY A 248 -14.13 -17.68 11.85
C GLY A 248 -13.43 -18.55 10.81
N ILE A 249 -12.40 -18.06 10.09
CA ILE A 249 -11.75 -18.79 9.02
C ILE A 249 -10.41 -19.40 9.46
N GLU A 250 -10.10 -20.57 8.90
CA GLU A 250 -8.88 -21.35 9.17
C GLU A 250 -7.90 -21.33 7.99
N ALA A 251 -8.34 -20.87 6.81
CA ALA A 251 -7.52 -20.68 5.62
C ALA A 251 -8.13 -19.57 4.73
N ALA A 252 -7.32 -18.89 3.91
CA ALA A 252 -7.78 -17.80 3.04
C ALA A 252 -7.36 -18.00 1.58
N VAL A 253 -8.31 -17.81 0.63
CA VAL A 253 -8.04 -17.78 -0.82
C VAL A 253 -8.43 -16.42 -1.36
N LEU A 254 -7.45 -15.68 -1.87
CA LEU A 254 -7.63 -14.29 -2.22
C LEU A 254 -7.39 -14.07 -3.72
N GLU A 255 -8.46 -13.76 -4.44
CA GLU A 255 -8.31 -13.31 -5.82
C GLU A 255 -7.62 -11.95 -5.85
N THR A 256 -6.59 -11.84 -6.70
CA THR A 256 -5.79 -10.63 -6.80
C THR A 256 -5.68 -10.21 -8.25
N ALA A 257 -6.48 -9.22 -8.64
CA ALA A 257 -6.46 -8.66 -9.98
C ALA A 257 -5.26 -7.73 -10.18
N ARG A 258 -4.66 -7.76 -11.38
CA ARG A 258 -3.50 -6.92 -11.75
C ARG A 258 -3.75 -5.43 -11.47
N GLY A 259 -4.93 -4.91 -11.82
CA GLY A 259 -5.27 -3.50 -11.58
C GLY A 259 -5.32 -3.16 -10.09
N GLY A 260 -5.75 -4.11 -9.24
CA GLY A 260 -5.74 -3.95 -7.79
C GLY A 260 -4.31 -3.85 -7.23
N ILE A 261 -3.41 -4.74 -7.69
CA ILE A 261 -1.99 -4.71 -7.29
C ILE A 261 -1.34 -3.37 -7.65
N LEU A 262 -1.55 -2.92 -8.89
CA LEU A 262 -0.94 -1.69 -9.40
C LEU A 262 -1.41 -0.44 -8.63
N ARG A 263 -2.70 -0.38 -8.29
CA ARG A 263 -3.30 0.82 -7.68
C ARG A 263 -3.28 0.83 -6.16
N ARG A 264 -3.39 -0.34 -5.52
CA ARG A 264 -3.64 -0.45 -4.06
C ARG A 264 -2.65 -1.38 -3.34
N GLY A 265 -1.71 -2.00 -4.07
CA GLY A 265 -0.77 -2.97 -3.54
C GLY A 265 -1.42 -4.30 -3.19
N LEU A 266 -0.86 -4.96 -2.19
CA LEU A 266 -1.27 -6.26 -1.69
C LEU A 266 -1.71 -6.15 -0.22
N ALA A 267 -2.58 -7.05 0.23
CA ALA A 267 -2.93 -7.13 1.64
C ALA A 267 -1.85 -7.89 2.45
N VAL A 268 -1.14 -8.81 1.82
CA VAL A 268 -0.13 -9.65 2.46
C VAL A 268 1.17 -9.65 1.66
N LYS A 269 2.28 -9.90 2.35
CA LYS A 269 3.58 -10.12 1.71
C LYS A 269 3.53 -11.44 0.94
N ILE A 270 3.96 -11.41 -0.32
CA ILE A 270 4.15 -12.63 -1.09
C ILE A 270 5.36 -13.37 -0.51
N GLY A 271 5.12 -14.53 0.10
CA GLY A 271 6.15 -15.44 0.57
C GLY A 271 6.75 -16.26 -0.58
N ARG A 272 7.85 -16.97 -0.32
CA ARG A 272 8.27 -18.06 -1.20
C ARG A 272 7.28 -19.21 -0.99
N ALA A 273 6.69 -19.73 -2.09
CA ALA A 273 6.05 -21.03 -2.02
C ALA A 273 7.13 -22.06 -1.68
N HIS A 274 7.01 -22.70 -0.52
CA HIS A 274 7.74 -23.93 -0.30
C HIS A 274 6.90 -25.04 -0.96
N VAL A 275 7.36 -25.52 -2.09
CA VAL A 275 6.84 -26.72 -2.75
C VAL A 275 7.54 -27.91 -2.16
#